data_f38809a0cf5415d74d2d99bf645be987
#
_entry.id   f38809a0cf5415d74d2d99bf645be987
#
_cell.length_a   1.000
_cell.length_b   1.000
_cell.length_c   1.000
_cell.angle_alpha   90.00
_cell.angle_beta   90.00
_cell.angle_gamma   90.00
#
_symmetry.space_group_name_H-M   'P 1'
#
loop_
_entity.id
_entity.type
_entity.pdbx_description
1 polymer ?
#
loop_
_entity_poly.entity_id
_entity_poly.type
_entity_poly.pdbx_seq_one_letter_code
_entity_poly.pdbx_strand_id
1 'polypeptide(L)'
;NMAKGELQKNMQTEFSPSFDNRNKKVLYMECFGRLMAGVAPWLTLPDDNTAEGKQRKQLREWALASYKNAVDPKSPDYLCWGIGGQNLVDAAYIAESFLRAYDTLWKPLDEVTKQRYLAEFAKLRHIDPPYTNWLLFSSTIESFMAKAGGDYDQYRVNSACRKMEEWYVGDGWYSDGPVFAFDYYSSYVFHPMYLETLQAMIDAKANTRLD
;
A
#
# COMPACT_ATOMS: atom_id res chain seq x y z
N ASN A 1 9.22 -12.21 12.29
CA ASN A 1 10.32 -12.51 11.35
C ASN A 1 10.85 -11.22 10.69
N MET A 2 10.02 -10.46 9.95
CA MET A 2 10.41 -9.24 9.23
C MET A 2 11.13 -8.20 10.10
N ALA A 3 10.66 -7.99 11.34
CA ALA A 3 11.31 -7.09 12.30
C ALA A 3 12.76 -7.48 12.67
N LYS A 4 13.12 -8.73 12.43
CA LYS A 4 14.46 -9.30 12.69
C LYS A 4 15.30 -9.51 11.43
N GLY A 5 14.76 -9.18 10.26
CA GLY A 5 15.41 -9.49 8.97
C GLY A 5 15.42 -10.99 8.66
N GLU A 6 14.39 -11.72 9.07
CA GLU A 6 14.28 -13.18 8.94
C GLU A 6 13.01 -13.63 8.21
N LEU A 7 12.29 -12.74 7.52
CA LEU A 7 11.08 -13.11 6.81
C LEU A 7 11.37 -14.10 5.69
N GLN A 8 12.29 -13.74 4.79
CA GLN A 8 12.63 -14.57 3.64
C GLN A 8 13.25 -15.92 4.05
N LYS A 9 13.97 -15.94 5.18
CA LYS A 9 14.56 -17.16 5.73
C LYS A 9 13.50 -18.12 6.27
N ASN A 10 12.46 -17.61 6.91
CA ASN A 10 11.51 -18.41 7.69
C ASN A 10 10.15 -18.60 7.01
N MET A 11 9.83 -17.82 5.97
CA MET A 11 8.58 -17.95 5.25
C MET A 11 8.66 -19.12 4.26
N GLN A 12 7.94 -20.19 4.57
CA GLN A 12 7.75 -21.30 3.63
C GLN A 12 6.71 -20.88 2.59
N THR A 13 7.02 -21.12 1.33
CA THR A 13 6.14 -20.76 0.21
C THR A 13 5.67 -22.03 -0.47
N GLU A 14 4.34 -22.16 -0.58
CA GLU A 14 3.70 -23.19 -1.40
C GLU A 14 3.23 -22.59 -2.72
N PHE A 15 3.36 -23.34 -3.79
CA PHE A 15 3.00 -22.88 -5.13
C PHE A 15 2.00 -23.81 -5.77
N SER A 16 1.04 -23.24 -6.50
CA SER A 16 0.22 -24.02 -7.41
C SER A 16 1.09 -24.74 -8.45
N PRO A 17 0.72 -25.95 -8.88
CA PRO A 17 1.39 -26.61 -10.01
C PRO A 17 1.42 -25.78 -11.29
N SER A 18 0.49 -24.83 -11.44
CA SER A 18 0.42 -23.89 -12.58
C SER A 18 1.12 -22.57 -12.34
N PHE A 19 1.95 -22.45 -11.30
CA PHE A 19 2.69 -21.22 -11.03
C PHE A 19 3.61 -20.85 -12.17
N ASP A 20 3.52 -19.61 -12.63
CA ASP A 20 4.13 -19.12 -13.88
C ASP A 20 5.61 -18.73 -13.79
N ASN A 21 6.31 -19.14 -12.76
CA ASN A 21 7.72 -18.86 -12.49
C ASN A 21 8.09 -17.36 -12.36
N ARG A 22 7.11 -16.48 -12.14
CA ARG A 22 7.41 -15.08 -11.78
C ARG A 22 8.31 -15.00 -10.56
N ASN A 23 8.94 -13.85 -10.35
CA ASN A 23 9.88 -13.69 -9.24
C ASN A 23 9.20 -13.97 -7.89
N LYS A 24 9.63 -15.02 -7.21
CA LYS A 24 9.10 -15.46 -5.92
C LYS A 24 9.23 -14.41 -4.81
N LYS A 25 10.14 -13.44 -4.96
CA LYS A 25 10.31 -12.36 -3.98
C LYS A 25 9.09 -11.45 -3.87
N VAL A 26 8.20 -11.42 -4.87
CA VAL A 26 6.93 -10.68 -4.78
C VAL A 26 6.07 -11.18 -3.63
N LEU A 27 6.11 -12.48 -3.30
CA LEU A 27 5.32 -13.07 -2.21
C LEU A 27 5.64 -12.46 -0.83
N TYR A 28 6.90 -12.10 -0.58
CA TYR A 28 7.29 -11.46 0.68
C TYR A 28 6.74 -10.05 0.77
N MET A 29 6.74 -9.31 -0.35
CA MET A 29 6.18 -7.97 -0.41
C MET A 29 4.66 -8.00 -0.28
N GLU A 30 4.00 -8.93 -0.95
CA GLU A 30 2.55 -9.14 -0.85
C GLU A 30 2.14 -9.51 0.59
N CYS A 31 2.81 -10.49 1.20
CA CYS A 31 2.57 -10.88 2.57
C CYS A 31 2.71 -9.69 3.53
N PHE A 32 3.79 -8.93 3.42
CA PHE A 32 4.04 -7.78 4.28
C PHE A 32 3.01 -6.66 4.05
N GLY A 33 2.79 -6.25 2.81
CA GLY A 33 1.90 -5.15 2.46
C GLY A 33 0.46 -5.41 2.91
N ARG A 34 -0.10 -6.57 2.57
CA ARG A 34 -1.49 -6.93 2.93
C ARG A 34 -1.66 -7.10 4.44
N LEU A 35 -0.70 -7.71 5.13
CA LEU A 35 -0.74 -7.82 6.59
C LEU A 35 -0.74 -6.43 7.23
N MET A 36 0.14 -5.56 6.78
CA MET A 36 0.26 -4.21 7.36
C MET A 36 -0.98 -3.36 7.09
N ALA A 37 -1.54 -3.39 5.89
CA ALA A 37 -2.79 -2.71 5.57
C ALA A 37 -3.96 -3.19 6.44
N GLY A 38 -4.02 -4.49 6.71
CA GLY A 38 -5.07 -5.08 7.55
C GLY A 38 -4.96 -4.73 9.03
N VAL A 39 -3.74 -4.71 9.59
CA VAL A 39 -3.55 -4.45 11.03
C VAL A 39 -3.40 -2.97 11.37
N ALA A 40 -3.09 -2.12 10.40
CA ALA A 40 -2.81 -0.70 10.62
C ALA A 40 -3.89 0.02 11.45
N PRO A 41 -5.20 -0.10 11.16
CA PRO A 41 -6.22 0.57 11.96
C PRO A 41 -6.23 0.16 13.43
N TRP A 42 -6.02 -1.13 13.70
CA TRP A 42 -5.96 -1.63 15.07
C TRP A 42 -4.73 -1.11 15.83
N LEU A 43 -3.60 -0.94 15.14
CA LEU A 43 -2.39 -0.38 15.74
C LEU A 43 -2.53 1.09 16.14
N THR A 44 -3.53 1.83 15.64
CA THR A 44 -3.77 3.23 16.03
C THR A 44 -4.49 3.38 17.36
N LEU A 45 -5.10 2.32 17.87
CA LEU A 45 -5.83 2.38 19.14
C LEU A 45 -4.90 2.77 20.30
N PRO A 46 -5.41 3.53 21.30
CA PRO A 46 -4.64 3.98 22.43
C PRO A 46 -4.01 2.82 23.21
N ASP A 47 -2.85 3.05 23.80
CA ASP A 47 -2.24 2.09 24.71
C ASP A 47 -3.08 1.95 25.97
N ASP A 48 -3.24 0.72 26.45
CA ASP A 48 -3.90 0.39 27.69
C ASP A 48 -3.19 -0.78 28.40
N ASN A 49 -3.61 -1.09 29.62
CA ASN A 49 -2.99 -2.12 30.46
C ASN A 49 -3.57 -3.52 30.24
N THR A 50 -4.49 -3.69 29.29
CA THR A 50 -5.04 -5.00 28.95
C THR A 50 -4.00 -5.91 28.28
N ALA A 51 -4.27 -7.20 28.22
CA ALA A 51 -3.41 -8.14 27.48
C ALA A 51 -3.33 -7.76 25.99
N GLU A 52 -4.45 -7.34 25.41
CA GLU A 52 -4.54 -6.87 24.02
C GLU A 52 -3.72 -5.59 23.82
N GLY A 53 -3.86 -4.58 24.69
CA GLY A 53 -3.10 -3.33 24.60
C GLY A 53 -1.58 -3.54 24.65
N LYS A 54 -1.12 -4.45 25.52
CA LYS A 54 0.31 -4.83 25.60
C LYS A 54 0.78 -5.52 24.31
N GLN A 55 -0.03 -6.41 23.76
CA GLN A 55 0.27 -7.09 22.49
C GLN A 55 0.30 -6.10 21.33
N ARG A 56 -0.66 -5.18 21.26
CA ARG A 56 -0.73 -4.12 20.25
C ARG A 56 0.51 -3.23 20.28
N LYS A 57 0.95 -2.81 21.46
CA LYS A 57 2.19 -2.04 21.63
C LYS A 57 3.40 -2.80 21.08
N GLN A 58 3.56 -4.06 21.47
CA GLN A 58 4.65 -4.89 20.98
C GLN A 58 4.62 -5.07 19.46
N LEU A 59 3.42 -5.28 18.88
CA LEU A 59 3.26 -5.42 17.42
C LEU A 59 3.57 -4.11 16.70
N ARG A 60 3.27 -2.96 17.30
CA ARG A 60 3.64 -1.64 16.75
C ARG A 60 5.16 -1.47 16.67
N GLU A 61 5.88 -1.86 17.71
CA GLU A 61 7.35 -1.83 17.71
C GLU A 61 7.92 -2.74 16.62
N TRP A 62 7.38 -3.95 16.48
CA TRP A 62 7.78 -4.88 15.41
C TRP A 62 7.41 -4.36 14.02
N ALA A 63 6.27 -3.70 13.88
CA ALA A 63 5.86 -3.07 12.62
C ALA A 63 6.87 -2.00 12.19
N LEU A 64 7.24 -1.09 13.08
CA LEU A 64 8.23 -0.04 12.78
C LEU A 64 9.59 -0.62 12.39
N ALA A 65 10.06 -1.64 13.10
CA ALA A 65 11.30 -2.34 12.74
C ALA A 65 11.18 -3.06 11.38
N SER A 66 10.00 -3.63 11.09
CA SER A 66 9.73 -4.29 9.81
C SER A 66 9.74 -3.32 8.64
N TYR A 67 9.13 -2.13 8.80
CA TYR A 67 9.18 -1.09 7.76
C TYR A 67 10.62 -0.63 7.45
N LYS A 68 11.50 -0.54 8.46
CA LYS A 68 12.91 -0.24 8.22
C LYS A 68 13.59 -1.32 7.39
N ASN A 69 13.39 -2.59 7.74
CA ASN A 69 13.98 -3.72 7.02
C ASN A 69 13.45 -3.83 5.59
N ALA A 70 12.16 -3.51 5.38
CA ALA A 70 11.50 -3.58 4.07
C ALA A 70 12.16 -2.70 3.00
N VAL A 71 12.78 -1.58 3.41
CA VAL A 71 13.30 -0.55 2.52
C VAL A 71 14.80 -0.29 2.72
N ASP A 72 15.46 -1.02 3.61
CA ASP A 72 16.91 -0.95 3.76
C ASP A 72 17.63 -1.90 2.78
N PRO A 73 18.37 -1.38 1.79
CA PRO A 73 19.09 -2.23 0.82
C PRO A 73 20.10 -3.20 1.44
N LYS A 74 20.50 -2.96 2.69
CA LYS A 74 21.41 -3.85 3.44
C LYS A 74 20.68 -4.93 4.22
N SER A 75 19.35 -4.84 4.34
CA SER A 75 18.55 -5.83 5.05
C SER A 75 18.41 -7.11 4.23
N PRO A 76 18.53 -8.30 4.83
CA PRO A 76 18.18 -9.57 4.17
C PRO A 76 16.72 -9.59 3.68
N ASP A 77 15.85 -8.80 4.32
CA ASP A 77 14.43 -8.69 4.00
C ASP A 77 14.07 -7.43 3.18
N TYR A 78 15.07 -6.80 2.53
CA TYR A 78 14.79 -5.75 1.55
C TYR A 78 13.83 -6.27 0.48
N LEU A 79 12.71 -5.58 0.31
CA LEU A 79 11.65 -6.02 -0.59
C LEU A 79 12.00 -5.78 -2.07
N CYS A 80 11.33 -6.49 -2.96
CA CYS A 80 11.61 -6.47 -4.40
C CYS A 80 10.91 -5.32 -5.12
N TRP A 81 11.26 -4.09 -4.79
CA TRP A 81 10.70 -2.90 -5.39
C TRP A 81 10.94 -2.83 -6.91
N GLY A 82 9.89 -2.54 -7.69
CA GLY A 82 10.03 -2.17 -9.10
C GLY A 82 10.38 -3.29 -10.09
N ILE A 83 10.18 -4.57 -9.74
CA ILE A 83 10.54 -5.70 -10.61
C ILE A 83 9.45 -6.06 -11.63
N GLY A 84 8.18 -5.80 -11.32
CA GLY A 84 7.05 -6.15 -12.19
C GLY A 84 5.72 -5.57 -11.71
N GLY A 85 4.65 -5.81 -12.48
CA GLY A 85 3.33 -5.23 -12.21
C GLY A 85 2.80 -5.53 -10.81
N GLN A 86 3.02 -6.75 -10.28
CA GLN A 86 2.59 -7.12 -8.94
C GLN A 86 3.18 -6.20 -7.85
N ASN A 87 4.38 -5.66 -8.03
CA ASN A 87 4.99 -4.74 -7.07
C ASN A 87 4.21 -3.43 -6.91
N LEU A 88 3.49 -2.98 -7.95
CA LEU A 88 2.60 -1.82 -7.84
C LEU A 88 1.45 -2.10 -6.87
N VAL A 89 0.85 -3.30 -6.97
CA VAL A 89 -0.22 -3.75 -6.07
C VAL A 89 0.25 -3.79 -4.63
N ASP A 90 1.37 -4.48 -4.40
CA ASP A 90 1.88 -4.73 -3.05
C ASP A 90 2.40 -3.45 -2.39
N ALA A 91 3.01 -2.56 -3.17
CA ALA A 91 3.41 -1.23 -2.72
C ALA A 91 2.21 -0.36 -2.35
N ALA A 92 1.09 -0.47 -3.08
CA ALA A 92 -0.13 0.26 -2.75
C ALA A 92 -0.68 -0.16 -1.37
N TYR A 93 -0.66 -1.45 -1.03
CA TYR A 93 -1.03 -1.91 0.32
C TYR A 93 -0.08 -1.39 1.41
N ILE A 94 1.22 -1.26 1.11
CA ILE A 94 2.15 -0.61 2.05
C ILE A 94 1.81 0.87 2.21
N ALA A 95 1.55 1.60 1.14
CA ALA A 95 1.12 3.00 1.18
C ALA A 95 -0.22 3.17 1.94
N GLU A 96 -1.19 2.29 1.67
CA GLU A 96 -2.47 2.22 2.35
C GLU A 96 -2.31 2.03 3.88
N SER A 97 -1.39 1.16 4.30
CA SER A 97 -1.10 0.98 5.73
C SER A 97 -0.60 2.26 6.40
N PHE A 98 0.21 3.05 5.69
CA PHE A 98 0.63 4.36 6.16
C PHE A 98 -0.51 5.39 6.16
N LEU A 99 -1.39 5.37 5.16
CA LEU A 99 -2.56 6.24 5.14
C LEU A 99 -3.50 5.97 6.32
N ARG A 100 -3.76 4.70 6.61
CA ARG A 100 -4.62 4.23 7.71
C ARG A 100 -4.07 4.53 9.10
N ALA A 101 -2.75 4.56 9.24
CA ALA A 101 -2.07 4.73 10.52
C ALA A 101 -0.91 5.73 10.43
N TYR A 102 -1.14 6.87 9.79
CA TYR A 102 -0.09 7.85 9.48
C TYR A 102 0.71 8.30 10.70
N ASP A 103 0.02 8.67 11.77
CA ASP A 103 0.65 9.14 13.00
C ASP A 103 1.39 8.03 13.77
N THR A 104 0.96 6.79 13.58
CA THR A 104 1.45 5.63 14.32
C THR A 104 2.55 4.87 13.59
N LEU A 105 2.47 4.79 12.26
CA LEU A 105 3.39 3.97 11.47
C LEU A 105 4.33 4.79 10.57
N TRP A 106 3.86 5.95 10.03
CA TRP A 106 4.72 6.78 9.18
C TRP A 106 5.53 7.81 9.97
N LYS A 107 4.86 8.64 10.80
CA LYS A 107 5.54 9.72 11.52
C LYS A 107 6.72 9.26 12.39
N PRO A 108 6.65 8.11 13.12
CA PRO A 108 7.74 7.65 13.97
C PRO A 108 8.96 7.10 13.23
N LEU A 109 8.86 6.86 11.91
CA LEU A 109 10.02 6.40 11.12
C LEU A 109 11.07 7.49 11.05
N ASP A 110 12.35 7.09 11.05
CA ASP A 110 13.46 8.02 10.84
C ASP A 110 13.49 8.54 9.39
N GLU A 111 14.12 9.71 9.20
CA GLU A 111 14.15 10.38 7.90
C GLU A 111 14.79 9.54 6.80
N VAL A 112 15.82 8.76 7.09
CA VAL A 112 16.48 7.88 6.10
C VAL A 112 15.47 6.84 5.60
N THR A 113 14.72 6.22 6.50
CA THR A 113 13.68 5.23 6.16
C THR A 113 12.57 5.88 5.33
N LYS A 114 12.09 7.07 5.71
CA LYS A 114 11.07 7.81 4.95
C LYS A 114 11.54 8.13 3.53
N GLN A 115 12.74 8.68 3.39
CA GLN A 115 13.30 9.02 2.07
C GLN A 115 13.47 7.79 1.18
N ARG A 116 13.85 6.65 1.75
CA ARG A 116 13.91 5.38 1.01
C ARG A 116 12.55 4.96 0.50
N TYR A 117 11.48 5.04 1.32
CA TYR A 117 10.12 4.75 0.86
C TYR A 117 9.68 5.65 -0.28
N LEU A 118 9.86 6.96 -0.14
CA LEU A 118 9.50 7.92 -1.20
C LEU A 118 10.27 7.62 -2.50
N ALA A 119 11.55 7.27 -2.40
CA ALA A 119 12.36 6.91 -3.56
C ALA A 119 11.89 5.59 -4.21
N GLU A 120 11.55 4.56 -3.41
CA GLU A 120 11.06 3.29 -3.95
C GLU A 120 9.67 3.45 -4.59
N PHE A 121 8.76 4.21 -3.97
CA PHE A 121 7.46 4.52 -4.54
C PHE A 121 7.58 5.28 -5.87
N ALA A 122 8.45 6.30 -5.95
CA ALA A 122 8.67 7.03 -7.18
C ALA A 122 9.19 6.16 -8.33
N LYS A 123 10.00 5.15 -8.05
CA LYS A 123 10.46 4.18 -9.07
C LYS A 123 9.33 3.39 -9.69
N LEU A 124 8.21 3.19 -8.99
CA LEU A 124 7.07 2.42 -9.52
C LEU A 124 6.31 3.14 -10.65
N ARG A 125 6.62 4.42 -10.89
CA ARG A 125 6.01 5.20 -11.99
C ARG A 125 6.32 4.66 -13.38
N HIS A 126 7.34 3.79 -13.53
CA HIS A 126 7.61 3.09 -14.78
C HIS A 126 6.61 1.95 -15.08
N ILE A 127 5.81 1.55 -14.09
CA ILE A 127 4.79 0.52 -14.25
C ILE A 127 3.50 1.19 -14.70
N ASP A 128 3.04 0.85 -15.90
CA ASP A 128 1.73 1.26 -16.38
C ASP A 128 0.67 0.32 -15.82
N PRO A 129 -0.24 0.81 -14.96
CA PRO A 129 -1.29 -0.03 -14.43
C PRO A 129 -2.26 -0.46 -15.55
N PRO A 130 -2.72 -1.71 -15.58
CA PRO A 130 -3.84 -2.10 -16.40
C PRO A 130 -5.05 -1.19 -16.20
N TYR A 131 -5.83 -1.00 -17.25
CA TYR A 131 -6.97 -0.07 -17.26
C TYR A 131 -8.19 -0.67 -16.55
N THR A 132 -8.05 -0.91 -15.24
CA THR A 132 -8.98 -1.59 -14.33
C THR A 132 -8.84 -0.98 -12.93
N ASN A 133 -9.28 -1.69 -11.89
CA ASN A 133 -9.02 -1.34 -10.47
C ASN A 133 -7.55 -1.00 -10.19
N TRP A 134 -6.62 -1.45 -11.03
CA TRP A 134 -5.19 -1.19 -10.84
C TRP A 134 -4.81 0.28 -10.91
N LEU A 135 -5.63 1.13 -11.51
CA LEU A 135 -5.43 2.59 -11.46
C LEU A 135 -5.43 3.10 -10.02
N LEU A 136 -6.21 2.47 -9.13
CA LEU A 136 -6.25 2.83 -7.73
C LEU A 136 -4.98 2.47 -6.97
N PHE A 137 -4.27 1.41 -7.33
CA PHE A 137 -2.96 1.13 -6.73
C PHE A 137 -1.98 2.26 -7.00
N SER A 138 -1.94 2.74 -8.23
CA SER A 138 -1.11 3.89 -8.59
C SER A 138 -1.51 5.15 -7.83
N SER A 139 -2.83 5.47 -7.79
CA SER A 139 -3.30 6.69 -7.11
C SER A 139 -3.11 6.65 -5.60
N THR A 140 -3.24 5.48 -4.97
CA THR A 140 -3.00 5.31 -3.52
C THR A 140 -1.55 5.62 -3.17
N ILE A 141 -0.59 5.15 -3.97
CA ILE A 141 0.83 5.47 -3.77
C ILE A 141 1.07 6.96 -3.91
N GLU A 142 0.60 7.57 -5.01
CA GLU A 142 0.82 9.00 -5.27
C GLU A 142 0.12 9.90 -4.25
N SER A 143 -1.08 9.56 -3.80
CA SER A 143 -1.78 10.31 -2.76
C SER A 143 -1.10 10.20 -1.39
N PHE A 144 -0.54 9.03 -1.07
CA PHE A 144 0.32 8.90 0.10
C PHE A 144 1.57 9.78 -0.01
N MET A 145 2.24 9.80 -1.17
CA MET A 145 3.41 10.65 -1.39
C MET A 145 3.07 12.13 -1.23
N ALA A 146 1.91 12.58 -1.74
CA ALA A 146 1.41 13.93 -1.53
C ALA A 146 1.23 14.25 -0.04
N LYS A 147 0.56 13.37 0.71
CA LYS A 147 0.34 13.53 2.16
C LYS A 147 1.65 13.52 2.95
N ALA A 148 2.64 12.76 2.51
CA ALA A 148 3.96 12.70 3.12
C ALA A 148 4.86 13.90 2.78
N GLY A 149 4.40 14.83 1.94
CA GLY A 149 5.15 16.00 1.50
C GLY A 149 6.23 15.70 0.45
N GLY A 150 6.14 14.56 -0.22
CA GLY A 150 6.99 14.16 -1.33
C GLY A 150 6.50 14.68 -2.69
N ASP A 151 7.34 14.49 -3.71
CA ASP A 151 6.92 14.69 -5.09
C ASP A 151 5.92 13.61 -5.50
N TYR A 152 4.79 14.00 -6.11
CA TYR A 152 3.73 13.08 -6.52
C TYR A 152 3.23 13.38 -7.93
N ASP A 153 2.72 12.36 -8.60
CA ASP A 153 2.14 12.48 -9.93
C ASP A 153 0.62 12.75 -9.85
N GLN A 154 0.27 14.04 -9.93
CA GLN A 154 -1.13 14.49 -9.89
C GLN A 154 -1.97 13.89 -11.03
N TYR A 155 -1.37 13.65 -12.21
CA TYR A 155 -2.10 13.06 -13.33
C TYR A 155 -2.57 11.64 -13.03
N ARG A 156 -1.73 10.82 -12.38
CA ARG A 156 -2.10 9.46 -11.96
C ARG A 156 -3.28 9.46 -10.98
N VAL A 157 -3.27 10.35 -10.01
CA VAL A 157 -4.38 10.52 -9.06
C VAL A 157 -5.65 10.95 -9.80
N ASN A 158 -5.60 12.05 -10.55
CA ASN A 158 -6.77 12.59 -11.24
C ASN A 158 -7.33 11.62 -12.27
N SER A 159 -6.47 10.91 -13.01
CA SER A 159 -6.90 9.92 -14.00
C SER A 159 -7.63 8.74 -13.35
N ALA A 160 -7.11 8.21 -12.25
CA ALA A 160 -7.77 7.16 -11.50
C ALA A 160 -9.15 7.60 -11.00
N CYS A 161 -9.23 8.75 -10.32
CA CYS A 161 -10.49 9.25 -9.77
C CYS A 161 -11.56 9.43 -10.86
N ARG A 162 -11.20 10.03 -12.02
CA ARG A 162 -12.14 10.17 -13.14
C ARG A 162 -12.64 8.83 -13.67
N LYS A 163 -11.79 7.80 -13.69
CA LYS A 163 -12.23 6.48 -14.11
C LYS A 163 -13.14 5.80 -13.11
N MET A 164 -12.96 6.08 -11.81
CA MET A 164 -13.92 5.62 -10.81
C MET A 164 -15.32 6.21 -11.06
N GLU A 165 -15.40 7.49 -11.39
CA GLU A 165 -16.69 8.12 -11.74
C GLU A 165 -17.28 7.52 -13.02
N GLU A 166 -16.49 7.30 -14.08
CA GLU A 166 -16.94 6.71 -15.33
C GLU A 166 -17.42 5.26 -15.18
N TRP A 167 -16.82 4.50 -14.26
CA TRP A 167 -17.12 3.07 -14.06
C TRP A 167 -18.16 2.81 -12.98
N TYR A 168 -18.69 3.87 -12.36
CA TYR A 168 -19.79 3.74 -11.41
C TYR A 168 -21.07 3.29 -12.10
N VAL A 169 -21.65 2.19 -11.63
CA VAL A 169 -22.82 1.57 -12.27
C VAL A 169 -24.09 1.66 -11.44
N GLY A 170 -24.06 2.38 -10.32
CA GLY A 170 -25.18 2.53 -9.40
C GLY A 170 -25.08 1.63 -8.17
N ASP A 171 -25.90 1.91 -7.17
CA ASP A 171 -26.02 1.14 -5.92
C ASP A 171 -24.69 0.89 -5.18
N GLY A 172 -23.73 1.79 -5.32
CA GLY A 172 -22.40 1.64 -4.73
C GLY A 172 -21.48 0.66 -5.44
N TRP A 173 -21.77 0.25 -6.67
CA TRP A 173 -20.97 -0.67 -7.45
C TRP A 173 -20.19 0.02 -8.56
N TYR A 174 -19.03 -0.55 -8.87
CA TYR A 174 -18.16 -0.15 -9.96
C TYR A 174 -17.96 -1.32 -10.92
N SER A 175 -17.91 -1.04 -12.23
CA SER A 175 -17.36 -1.98 -13.19
C SER A 175 -15.84 -2.03 -13.09
N ASP A 176 -15.24 -3.20 -13.13
CA ASP A 176 -13.78 -3.33 -13.11
C ASP A 176 -13.21 -3.12 -14.51
N GLY A 177 -13.16 -1.86 -14.91
CA GLY A 177 -12.69 -1.42 -16.21
C GLY A 177 -13.81 -1.09 -17.21
N PRO A 178 -13.43 -0.81 -18.47
CA PRO A 178 -14.37 -0.33 -19.49
C PRO A 178 -15.33 -1.41 -20.03
N VAL A 179 -14.98 -2.68 -19.85
CA VAL A 179 -15.87 -3.81 -20.13
C VAL A 179 -16.54 -4.20 -18.83
N PHE A 180 -17.88 -4.23 -18.83
CA PHE A 180 -18.64 -4.52 -17.63
C PHE A 180 -18.18 -5.81 -16.95
N ALA A 181 -17.69 -5.68 -15.74
CA ALA A 181 -17.26 -6.79 -14.89
C ALA A 181 -17.61 -6.49 -13.43
N PHE A 182 -18.38 -7.41 -12.83
CA PHE A 182 -18.69 -7.37 -11.41
C PHE A 182 -17.88 -8.41 -10.66
N ASP A 183 -17.11 -7.96 -9.69
CA ASP A 183 -16.35 -8.83 -8.83
C ASP A 183 -16.16 -8.21 -7.42
N TYR A 184 -15.49 -8.98 -6.55
CA TYR A 184 -15.26 -8.55 -5.16
C TYR A 184 -14.26 -7.38 -5.04
N TYR A 185 -13.60 -6.95 -6.13
CA TYR A 185 -12.72 -5.77 -6.10
C TYR A 185 -13.49 -4.48 -5.84
N SER A 186 -14.80 -4.43 -6.06
CA SER A 186 -15.62 -3.31 -5.59
C SER A 186 -15.41 -3.04 -4.10
N SER A 187 -15.45 -4.05 -3.24
CA SER A 187 -15.24 -3.92 -1.80
C SER A 187 -13.78 -3.99 -1.37
N TYR A 188 -12.93 -4.68 -2.14
CA TYR A 188 -11.53 -4.90 -1.78
C TYR A 188 -10.58 -3.79 -2.18
N VAL A 189 -10.85 -3.13 -3.31
CA VAL A 189 -9.98 -2.12 -3.91
C VAL A 189 -10.72 -0.81 -4.15
N PHE A 190 -11.85 -0.83 -4.88
CA PHE A 190 -12.53 0.40 -5.27
C PHE A 190 -12.92 1.25 -4.06
N HIS A 191 -13.74 0.75 -3.16
CA HIS A 191 -14.19 1.53 -2.02
C HIS A 191 -13.06 1.96 -1.10
N PRO A 192 -12.20 1.08 -0.56
CA PRO A 192 -11.19 1.51 0.39
C PRO A 192 -10.16 2.45 -0.23
N MET A 193 -9.55 2.08 -1.36
CA MET A 193 -8.46 2.86 -1.93
C MET A 193 -8.93 4.16 -2.57
N TYR A 194 -10.14 4.21 -3.14
CA TYR A 194 -10.69 5.45 -3.66
C TYR A 194 -10.94 6.46 -2.55
N LEU A 195 -11.62 6.04 -1.47
CA LEU A 195 -11.88 6.90 -0.32
C LEU A 195 -10.57 7.37 0.35
N GLU A 196 -9.62 6.49 0.53
CA GLU A 196 -8.33 6.82 1.14
C GLU A 196 -7.49 7.74 0.26
N THR A 197 -7.53 7.55 -1.06
CA THR A 197 -6.91 8.47 -2.03
C THR A 197 -7.49 9.88 -1.91
N LEU A 198 -8.82 10.01 -1.93
CA LEU A 198 -9.48 11.32 -1.79
C LEU A 198 -9.16 11.99 -0.46
N GLN A 199 -9.25 11.24 0.64
CA GLN A 199 -8.92 11.77 1.98
C GLN A 199 -7.46 12.20 2.08
N ALA A 200 -6.53 11.45 1.52
CA ALA A 200 -5.12 11.79 1.52
C ALA A 200 -4.84 13.09 0.74
N MET A 201 -5.51 13.28 -0.39
CA MET A 201 -5.37 14.51 -1.18
C MET A 201 -5.95 15.73 -0.46
N ILE A 202 -7.08 15.58 0.25
CA ILE A 202 -7.65 16.62 1.12
C ILE A 202 -6.66 16.98 2.23
N ASP A 203 -6.12 15.98 2.93
CA ASP A 203 -5.17 16.17 4.02
C ASP A 203 -3.88 16.87 3.55
N ALA A 204 -3.43 16.56 2.35
CA ALA A 204 -2.28 17.18 1.70
C ALA A 204 -2.57 18.61 1.22
N LYS A 205 -3.83 19.07 1.26
CA LYS A 205 -4.28 20.34 0.63
C LYS A 205 -3.85 20.43 -0.84
N ALA A 206 -3.80 19.30 -1.49
CA ALA A 206 -3.43 19.21 -2.88
C ALA A 206 -4.58 19.72 -3.76
N ASN A 207 -4.23 20.46 -4.81
CA ASN A 207 -5.23 20.96 -5.76
C ASN A 207 -5.68 19.78 -6.65
N THR A 208 -6.71 19.09 -6.22
CA THR A 208 -7.39 18.11 -7.06
C THR A 208 -8.44 18.86 -7.86
N ARG A 209 -8.44 18.72 -9.18
CA ARG A 209 -9.53 19.20 -10.03
C ARG A 209 -10.74 18.26 -9.96
N LEU A 210 -11.03 17.78 -8.77
CA LEU A 210 -12.18 16.95 -8.42
C LEU A 210 -13.16 17.84 -7.64
N ASP A 211 -13.62 18.90 -8.31
CA ASP A 211 -14.66 19.81 -7.81
C ASP A 211 -16.05 19.26 -8.21
#